data_0c3f851bad71d9bb89dca5c87215cd62
#
_entry.id   0c3f851bad71d9bb89dca5c87215cd62
#
_cell.length_a   1.000
_cell.length_b   1.000
_cell.length_c   1.000
_cell.angle_alpha   90.00
_cell.angle_beta   90.00
_cell.angle_gamma   90.00
#
_symmetry.space_group_name_H-M   'P 1'
#
loop_
_entity.id
_entity.type
_entity.pdbx_description
1 polymer ?
#
loop_
_entity_poly.entity_id
_entity_poly.type
_entity_poly.pdbx_seq_one_letter_code
_entity_poly.pdbx_strand_id
1 'polypeptide(L)'
;MYQSIVIPTNPIEPHLIVFLATTEASVSVAIVLIKYTIHMTDTHVRTRIAPSPTGVPHIGNTRTALYDYLLAKKYGGEFILRIEDTDQNRLVPESTEKIYQIFDFLGLKRDEDPLSGGPYGPYIQTERLEIYQKYAHLLVDTGAAYYCFCSEDRLKALHEKDQYAKYDRHCRNLSKDEIQKQLASGAPHVLRAKL
;
A
#
# COMPACT_ATOMS: atom_id res chain seq x y z
N MET A 1 -1.71 -6.66 -11.12
CA MET A 1 -0.87 -7.50 -10.24
C MET A 1 -1.04 -6.95 -8.84
N TYR A 2 -1.86 -7.60 -8.01
CA TYR A 2 -2.11 -7.16 -6.62
C TYR A 2 -0.93 -7.62 -5.77
N GLN A 3 -0.23 -6.67 -5.16
CA GLN A 3 0.82 -6.97 -4.18
C GLN A 3 0.19 -7.08 -2.80
N SER A 4 0.32 -8.24 -2.18
CA SER A 4 0.03 -8.42 -0.76
C SER A 4 1.04 -7.61 0.05
N ILE A 5 0.55 -6.71 0.90
CA ILE A 5 1.41 -5.89 1.76
C ILE A 5 1.36 -6.46 3.17
N VAL A 6 2.49 -6.94 3.65
CA VAL A 6 2.70 -7.28 5.07
C VAL A 6 3.21 -6.02 5.76
N ILE A 7 2.45 -5.49 6.72
CA ILE A 7 2.83 -4.30 7.48
C ILE A 7 3.26 -4.73 8.87
N PRO A 8 4.52 -4.59 9.25
CA PRO A 8 4.95 -4.81 10.63
C PRO A 8 4.36 -3.71 11.53
N THR A 9 3.81 -4.09 12.66
CA THR A 9 3.04 -3.20 13.56
C THR A 9 3.89 -2.56 14.67
N ASN A 10 5.13 -3.00 14.88
CA ASN A 10 6.04 -2.42 15.87
C ASN A 10 7.33 -1.90 15.23
N PRO A 11 7.84 -0.73 15.64
CA PRO A 11 9.21 -0.34 15.33
C PRO A 11 10.15 -1.34 15.98
N ILE A 12 10.97 -2.00 15.16
CA ILE A 12 12.02 -2.91 15.64
C ILE A 12 13.06 -2.05 16.35
N GLU A 13 13.04 -2.02 17.69
CA GLU A 13 14.22 -1.60 18.44
C GLU A 13 15.27 -2.70 18.32
N PRO A 14 16.44 -2.43 17.77
CA PRO A 14 17.51 -3.41 17.72
C PRO A 14 18.09 -3.58 19.13
N HIS A 15 17.62 -4.54 19.90
CA HIS A 15 18.35 -5.01 21.06
C HIS A 15 19.63 -5.70 20.59
N LEU A 16 20.69 -4.95 20.52
CA LEU A 16 22.04 -5.44 20.22
C LEU A 16 22.53 -6.26 21.42
N ILE A 17 22.32 -7.57 21.41
CA ILE A 17 22.98 -8.47 22.32
C ILE A 17 24.36 -8.79 21.74
N VAL A 18 25.37 -8.10 22.22
CA VAL A 18 26.76 -8.38 21.86
C VAL A 18 27.25 -9.54 22.71
N PHE A 19 27.36 -10.73 22.13
CA PHE A 19 28.15 -11.82 22.71
C PHE A 19 29.59 -11.66 22.22
N LEU A 20 30.52 -11.40 23.16
CA LEU A 20 31.95 -11.42 22.89
C LEU A 20 32.40 -12.87 22.69
N ALA A 21 32.56 -13.29 21.44
CA ALA A 21 33.17 -14.55 21.08
C ALA A 21 34.66 -14.29 20.72
N THR A 22 35.57 -15.08 21.27
CA THR A 22 37.03 -14.84 21.27
C THR A 22 37.78 -15.39 20.05
N THR A 23 37.07 -15.81 18.96
CA THR A 23 37.73 -16.23 17.71
C THR A 23 36.91 -15.76 16.49
N GLU A 24 37.60 -15.31 15.42
CA GLU A 24 36.97 -14.74 14.22
C GLU A 24 35.99 -15.69 13.49
N ALA A 25 36.23 -16.99 13.51
CA ALA A 25 35.36 -17.99 12.88
C ALA A 25 34.02 -18.17 13.62
N SER A 26 34.01 -18.02 14.96
CA SER A 26 32.78 -18.13 15.76
C SER A 26 31.89 -16.89 15.65
N VAL A 27 32.47 -15.72 15.36
CA VAL A 27 31.68 -14.48 15.13
C VAL A 27 30.87 -14.56 13.87
N SER A 28 31.43 -15.09 12.78
CA SER A 28 30.71 -15.25 11.51
C SER A 28 29.53 -16.22 11.61
N VAL A 29 29.71 -17.34 12.30
CA VAL A 29 28.62 -18.30 12.53
C VAL A 29 27.55 -17.73 13.47
N ALA A 30 27.95 -16.99 14.51
CA ALA A 30 27.03 -16.34 15.44
C ALA A 30 26.18 -15.26 14.72
N ILE A 31 26.78 -14.46 13.84
CA ILE A 31 26.06 -13.44 13.04
C ILE A 31 25.09 -14.10 12.05
N VAL A 32 25.48 -15.22 11.42
CA VAL A 32 24.59 -15.99 10.55
C VAL A 32 23.44 -16.61 11.37
N LEU A 33 23.73 -17.22 12.51
CA LEU A 33 22.70 -17.78 13.40
C LEU A 33 21.80 -16.68 13.97
N ILE A 34 22.31 -15.51 14.34
CA ILE A 34 21.50 -14.36 14.77
C ILE A 34 20.60 -13.86 13.63
N LYS A 35 21.09 -13.79 12.39
CA LYS A 35 20.25 -13.46 11.22
C LYS A 35 19.15 -14.49 10.97
N TYR A 36 19.38 -15.76 11.26
CA TYR A 36 18.36 -16.82 11.11
C TYR A 36 17.53 -17.05 12.39
N THR A 37 17.99 -16.60 13.57
CA THR A 37 17.28 -16.72 14.86
C THR A 37 16.59 -15.43 15.28
N ILE A 38 16.68 -14.34 14.49
CA ILE A 38 15.64 -13.31 14.47
C ILE A 38 14.41 -13.96 13.85
N HIS A 39 14.00 -15.02 14.48
CA HIS A 39 12.72 -15.64 14.28
C HIS A 39 11.68 -14.65 14.77
N MET A 40 10.77 -14.36 13.92
CA MET A 40 9.44 -13.85 14.04
C MET A 40 8.65 -14.41 15.24
N THR A 41 9.26 -14.41 16.45
CA THR A 41 8.60 -14.97 17.64
C THR A 41 7.59 -14.01 18.25
N ASP A 42 7.48 -12.77 17.71
CA ASP A 42 6.50 -11.80 18.20
C ASP A 42 6.02 -10.82 17.11
N THR A 43 6.02 -11.22 15.84
CA THR A 43 5.44 -10.41 14.78
C THR A 43 3.96 -10.68 14.69
N HIS A 44 3.18 -9.77 15.23
CA HIS A 44 1.75 -9.71 15.00
C HIS A 44 1.50 -9.48 13.50
N VAL A 45 1.12 -10.54 12.80
CA VAL A 45 0.97 -10.52 11.34
C VAL A 45 -0.38 -9.94 10.98
N ARG A 46 -0.37 -8.88 10.18
CA ARG A 46 -1.58 -8.29 9.61
C ARG A 46 -1.50 -8.36 8.09
N THR A 47 -2.42 -9.06 7.48
CA THR A 47 -2.52 -9.17 6.03
C THR A 47 -3.75 -8.41 5.52
N ARG A 48 -3.71 -7.93 4.30
CA ARG A 48 -4.81 -7.14 3.74
C ARG A 48 -5.06 -7.48 2.27
N ILE A 49 -6.28 -7.90 1.99
CA ILE A 49 -6.82 -7.90 0.62
C ILE A 49 -7.51 -6.56 0.32
N ALA A 50 -7.33 -6.05 -0.87
CA ALA A 50 -7.84 -4.73 -1.28
C ALA A 50 -8.53 -4.80 -2.64
N PRO A 51 -9.72 -5.40 -2.74
CA PRO A 51 -10.46 -5.47 -3.99
C PRO A 51 -11.06 -4.12 -4.36
N SER A 52 -11.05 -3.80 -5.66
CA SER A 52 -11.82 -2.69 -6.20
C SER A 52 -13.23 -3.19 -6.58
N PRO A 53 -14.29 -2.46 -6.25
CA PRO A 53 -15.69 -2.87 -6.53
C PRO A 53 -16.07 -2.56 -7.98
N THR A 54 -15.29 -3.08 -8.94
CA THR A 54 -15.46 -2.86 -10.40
C THR A 54 -16.12 -4.06 -11.10
N GLY A 55 -16.71 -4.96 -10.36
CA GLY A 55 -17.39 -6.16 -10.85
C GLY A 55 -17.27 -7.32 -9.87
N VAL A 56 -17.71 -8.51 -10.31
CA VAL A 56 -17.62 -9.72 -9.50
C VAL A 56 -16.17 -10.18 -9.40
N PRO A 57 -15.63 -10.43 -8.20
CA PRO A 57 -14.29 -10.98 -8.04
C PRO A 57 -14.12 -12.30 -8.79
N HIS A 58 -13.04 -12.44 -9.53
CA HIS A 58 -12.71 -13.71 -10.17
C HIS A 58 -11.82 -14.58 -9.28
N ILE A 59 -11.65 -15.85 -9.64
CA ILE A 59 -10.91 -16.84 -8.86
C ILE A 59 -9.47 -16.40 -8.48
N GLY A 60 -8.83 -15.57 -9.31
CA GLY A 60 -7.50 -15.02 -9.01
C GLY A 60 -7.49 -14.11 -7.78
N ASN A 61 -8.53 -13.29 -7.61
CA ASN A 61 -8.67 -12.42 -6.45
C ASN A 61 -8.91 -13.24 -5.18
N THR A 62 -9.78 -14.24 -5.26
CA THR A 62 -10.10 -15.12 -4.13
C THR A 62 -8.92 -15.99 -3.73
N ARG A 63 -8.10 -16.44 -4.69
CA ARG A 63 -6.84 -17.15 -4.40
C ARG A 63 -5.87 -16.28 -3.61
N THR A 64 -5.69 -15.01 -3.99
CA THR A 64 -4.82 -14.09 -3.26
C THR A 64 -5.35 -13.86 -1.85
N ALA A 65 -6.67 -13.63 -1.71
CA ALA A 65 -7.32 -13.49 -0.40
C ALA A 65 -7.12 -14.72 0.50
N LEU A 66 -7.18 -15.93 -0.09
CA LEU A 66 -6.93 -17.18 0.64
C LEU A 66 -5.50 -17.24 1.19
N TYR A 67 -4.49 -16.85 0.40
CA TYR A 67 -3.10 -16.84 0.88
C TYR A 67 -2.90 -15.81 2.01
N ASP A 68 -3.46 -14.63 1.87
CA ASP A 68 -3.41 -13.59 2.90
C ASP A 68 -4.09 -14.08 4.20
N TYR A 69 -5.27 -14.70 4.07
CA TYR A 69 -6.00 -15.30 5.18
C TYR A 69 -5.20 -16.39 5.89
N LEU A 70 -4.67 -17.35 5.14
CA LEU A 70 -3.90 -18.46 5.70
C LEU A 70 -2.61 -17.98 6.38
N LEU A 71 -1.95 -16.96 5.82
CA LEU A 71 -0.77 -16.36 6.43
C LEU A 71 -1.11 -15.68 7.76
N ALA A 72 -2.17 -14.87 7.81
CA ALA A 72 -2.63 -14.26 9.05
C ALA A 72 -2.95 -15.33 10.11
N LYS A 73 -3.76 -16.32 9.76
CA LYS A 73 -4.21 -17.38 10.70
C LYS A 73 -3.05 -18.26 11.17
N LYS A 74 -2.07 -18.55 10.32
CA LYS A 74 -0.88 -19.31 10.70
C LYS A 74 -0.10 -18.66 11.85
N TYR A 75 -0.07 -17.34 11.89
CA TYR A 75 0.66 -16.57 12.89
C TYR A 75 -0.23 -15.93 13.96
N GLY A 76 -1.51 -16.32 14.05
CA GLY A 76 -2.43 -15.78 15.05
C GLY A 76 -2.77 -14.30 14.86
N GLY A 77 -2.58 -13.80 13.65
CA GLY A 77 -2.80 -12.40 13.29
C GLY A 77 -4.15 -12.12 12.61
N GLU A 78 -4.31 -10.92 12.05
CA GLU A 78 -5.56 -10.45 11.45
C GLU A 78 -5.54 -10.47 9.93
N PHE A 79 -6.68 -10.87 9.36
CA PHE A 79 -7.00 -10.74 7.94
C PHE A 79 -7.96 -9.58 7.73
N ILE A 80 -7.54 -8.59 6.95
CA ILE A 80 -8.21 -7.30 6.76
C ILE A 80 -8.76 -7.21 5.34
N LEU A 81 -9.99 -6.74 5.21
CA LEU A 81 -10.58 -6.34 3.94
C LEU A 81 -10.71 -4.82 3.88
N ARG A 82 -10.07 -4.18 2.89
CA ARG A 82 -10.28 -2.76 2.58
C ARG A 82 -10.75 -2.61 1.14
N ILE A 83 -11.91 -2.02 0.96
CA ILE A 83 -12.47 -1.72 -0.37
C ILE A 83 -11.70 -0.56 -0.99
N GLU A 84 -11.19 -0.75 -2.21
CA GLU A 84 -10.48 0.29 -2.98
C GLU A 84 -11.39 0.82 -4.10
N ASP A 85 -12.21 1.79 -3.75
CA ASP A 85 -13.26 2.40 -4.56
C ASP A 85 -12.84 3.71 -5.26
N THR A 86 -11.54 3.95 -5.44
CA THR A 86 -11.01 5.21 -5.98
C THR A 86 -11.40 5.48 -7.42
N ASP A 87 -11.60 4.46 -8.24
CA ASP A 87 -12.03 4.62 -9.64
C ASP A 87 -13.57 4.66 -9.72
N GLN A 88 -14.13 5.84 -9.45
CA GLN A 88 -15.57 6.08 -9.41
C GLN A 88 -16.25 5.81 -10.76
N ASN A 89 -15.53 5.91 -11.89
CA ASN A 89 -16.07 5.67 -13.22
C ASN A 89 -16.30 4.17 -13.51
N ARG A 90 -15.62 3.29 -12.78
CA ARG A 90 -15.74 1.83 -12.97
C ARG A 90 -16.47 1.14 -11.82
N LEU A 91 -17.04 1.89 -10.90
CA LEU A 91 -17.83 1.29 -9.82
C LEU A 91 -19.06 0.58 -10.41
N VAL A 92 -19.24 -0.67 -10.01
CA VAL A 92 -20.42 -1.46 -10.37
C VAL A 92 -21.31 -1.59 -9.14
N PRO A 93 -22.58 -1.19 -9.22
CA PRO A 93 -23.52 -1.40 -8.13
C PRO A 93 -23.48 -2.84 -7.61
N GLU A 94 -23.68 -3.05 -6.32
CA GLU A 94 -23.67 -4.35 -5.65
C GLU A 94 -22.33 -5.11 -5.64
N SER A 95 -21.27 -4.61 -6.32
CA SER A 95 -19.98 -5.31 -6.33
C SER A 95 -19.37 -5.48 -4.95
N THR A 96 -19.51 -4.49 -4.08
CA THR A 96 -19.05 -4.56 -2.70
C THR A 96 -19.77 -5.67 -1.94
N GLU A 97 -21.08 -5.77 -2.10
CA GLU A 97 -21.88 -6.83 -1.46
C GLU A 97 -21.47 -8.22 -1.99
N LYS A 98 -21.23 -8.36 -3.29
CA LYS A 98 -20.74 -9.61 -3.88
C LYS A 98 -19.35 -10.01 -3.36
N ILE A 99 -18.47 -9.04 -3.07
CA ILE A 99 -17.19 -9.32 -2.41
C ILE A 99 -17.42 -9.95 -1.04
N TYR A 100 -18.31 -9.40 -0.22
CA TYR A 100 -18.64 -9.96 1.10
C TYR A 100 -19.20 -11.37 0.98
N GLN A 101 -20.20 -11.57 0.11
CA GLN A 101 -20.86 -12.86 -0.09
C GLN A 101 -19.86 -13.95 -0.53
N ILE A 102 -18.92 -13.63 -1.41
CA ILE A 102 -17.88 -14.57 -1.87
C ILE A 102 -16.96 -14.95 -0.71
N PHE A 103 -16.53 -13.99 0.10
CA PHE A 103 -15.64 -14.26 1.24
C PHE A 103 -16.36 -15.08 2.33
N ASP A 104 -17.62 -14.80 2.57
CA ASP A 104 -18.46 -15.57 3.51
C ASP A 104 -18.67 -16.99 3.00
N PHE A 105 -18.99 -17.17 1.71
CA PHE A 105 -19.13 -18.48 1.07
C PHE A 105 -17.84 -19.32 1.17
N LEU A 106 -16.66 -18.68 1.03
CA LEU A 106 -15.36 -19.34 1.13
C LEU A 106 -14.86 -19.53 2.56
N GLY A 107 -15.61 -19.06 3.57
CA GLY A 107 -15.21 -19.11 4.97
C GLY A 107 -14.01 -18.23 5.32
N LEU A 108 -13.69 -17.22 4.49
CA LEU A 108 -12.61 -16.27 4.73
C LEU A 108 -13.08 -15.17 5.70
N LYS A 109 -13.14 -15.51 6.98
CA LYS A 109 -13.59 -14.59 8.02
C LYS A 109 -12.62 -13.41 8.14
N ARG A 110 -13.14 -12.20 7.93
CA ARG A 110 -12.42 -10.95 8.08
C ARG A 110 -12.40 -10.55 9.56
N ASP A 111 -11.25 -10.13 10.05
CA ASP A 111 -11.10 -9.62 11.41
C ASP A 111 -11.36 -8.10 11.46
N GLU A 112 -11.05 -7.39 10.35
CA GLU A 112 -11.35 -5.98 10.16
C GLU A 112 -11.89 -5.75 8.74
N ASP A 113 -12.97 -5.01 8.61
CA ASP A 113 -13.57 -4.66 7.33
C ASP A 113 -14.47 -3.40 7.44
N PRO A 114 -15.07 -2.89 6.33
CA PRO A 114 -15.99 -1.75 6.39
C PRO A 114 -17.24 -1.97 7.26
N LEU A 115 -17.68 -3.22 7.45
CA LEU A 115 -18.89 -3.55 8.23
C LEU A 115 -18.58 -3.69 9.71
N SER A 116 -17.52 -4.43 10.03
CA SER A 116 -17.10 -4.73 11.40
C SER A 116 -16.31 -3.59 12.04
N GLY A 117 -15.69 -2.75 11.21
CA GLY A 117 -14.74 -1.74 11.68
C GLY A 117 -13.41 -2.34 12.12
N GLY A 118 -12.71 -1.61 12.99
CA GLY A 118 -11.43 -2.01 13.57
C GLY A 118 -10.57 -0.80 13.96
N PRO A 119 -9.40 -1.01 14.58
CA PRO A 119 -8.60 0.06 15.17
C PRO A 119 -7.91 0.98 14.14
N TYR A 120 -7.82 0.56 12.87
CA TYR A 120 -7.11 1.29 11.81
C TYR A 120 -8.02 1.73 10.66
N GLY A 121 -9.33 1.87 10.94
CA GLY A 121 -10.31 2.39 9.99
C GLY A 121 -9.99 3.80 9.48
N PRO A 122 -10.79 4.29 8.54
CA PRO A 122 -11.85 3.58 7.81
C PRO A 122 -11.30 2.52 6.82
N TYR A 123 -12.16 1.57 6.41
CA TYR A 123 -11.78 0.47 5.51
C TYR A 123 -12.40 0.61 4.10
N ILE A 124 -12.86 1.78 3.75
CA ILE A 124 -13.18 2.22 2.39
C ILE A 124 -12.15 3.27 1.99
N GLN A 125 -11.54 3.13 0.84
CA GLN A 125 -10.37 3.95 0.48
C GLN A 125 -10.72 5.44 0.32
N THR A 126 -11.87 5.77 -0.26
CA THR A 126 -12.31 7.18 -0.42
C THR A 126 -12.55 7.87 0.94
N GLU A 127 -12.90 7.15 1.97
CA GLU A 127 -13.06 7.69 3.33
C GLU A 127 -11.72 8.04 4.02
N ARG A 128 -10.59 7.68 3.41
CA ARG A 128 -9.22 7.88 3.92
C ARG A 128 -8.51 9.09 3.31
N LEU A 129 -9.20 9.93 2.56
CA LEU A 129 -8.59 11.04 1.82
C LEU A 129 -7.77 11.97 2.71
N GLU A 130 -8.28 12.34 3.89
CA GLU A 130 -7.56 13.21 4.82
C GLU A 130 -6.24 12.58 5.29
N ILE A 131 -6.25 11.28 5.56
CA ILE A 131 -5.04 10.53 5.95
C ILE A 131 -4.04 10.58 4.80
N TYR A 132 -4.48 10.32 3.55
CA TYR A 132 -3.61 10.32 2.39
C TYR A 132 -3.05 11.71 2.09
N GLN A 133 -3.86 12.76 2.19
CA GLN A 133 -3.42 14.15 2.00
C GLN A 133 -2.29 14.51 2.97
N LYS A 134 -2.46 14.20 4.26
CA LYS A 134 -1.43 14.42 5.28
C LYS A 134 -0.08 13.82 4.88
N TYR A 135 -0.06 12.53 4.51
CA TYR A 135 1.18 11.84 4.15
C TYR A 135 1.69 12.24 2.77
N ALA A 136 0.82 12.58 1.83
CA ALA A 136 1.20 13.07 0.51
C ALA A 136 1.94 14.41 0.62
N HIS A 137 1.46 15.34 1.44
CA HIS A 137 2.17 16.59 1.73
C HIS A 137 3.51 16.36 2.43
N LEU A 138 3.57 15.46 3.40
CA LEU A 138 4.82 15.10 4.05
C LEU A 138 5.86 14.57 3.04
N LEU A 139 5.45 13.79 2.06
CA LEU A 139 6.34 13.32 0.99
C LEU A 139 6.85 14.48 0.11
N VAL A 140 6.03 15.50 -0.12
CA VAL A 140 6.48 16.71 -0.85
C VAL A 140 7.48 17.50 0.01
N ASP A 141 7.19 17.71 1.28
CA ASP A 141 8.04 18.46 2.20
C ASP A 141 9.41 17.81 2.39
N THR A 142 9.45 16.49 2.44
CA THR A 142 10.71 15.70 2.50
C THR A 142 11.41 15.57 1.15
N GLY A 143 10.80 16.09 0.07
CA GLY A 143 11.35 15.99 -1.29
C GLY A 143 11.22 14.61 -1.95
N ALA A 144 10.49 13.66 -1.34
CA ALA A 144 10.21 12.34 -1.91
C ALA A 144 9.06 12.35 -2.95
N ALA A 145 8.29 13.43 -3.02
CA ALA A 145 7.28 13.67 -4.04
C ALA A 145 7.37 15.08 -4.61
N TYR A 146 6.62 15.38 -5.66
CA TYR A 146 6.56 16.68 -6.29
C TYR A 146 5.19 16.95 -6.91
N TYR A 147 4.83 18.23 -7.08
CA TYR A 147 3.63 18.67 -7.77
C TYR A 147 3.76 18.48 -9.28
N CYS A 148 2.75 17.91 -9.90
CA CYS A 148 2.67 17.73 -11.34
C CYS A 148 1.40 18.37 -11.89
N PHE A 149 1.55 19.37 -12.74
CA PHE A 149 0.48 20.15 -13.37
C PHE A 149 0.21 19.73 -14.82
N CYS A 150 0.67 18.56 -15.26
CA CYS A 150 0.43 18.05 -16.60
C CYS A 150 -1.05 17.73 -16.79
N SER A 151 -1.66 18.24 -17.88
CA SER A 151 -3.01 17.89 -18.27
C SER A 151 -3.10 16.45 -18.79
N GLU A 152 -4.30 15.87 -18.75
CA GLU A 152 -4.55 14.55 -19.32
C GLU A 152 -4.22 14.49 -20.82
N ASP A 153 -4.56 15.54 -21.58
CA ASP A 153 -4.30 15.59 -23.01
C ASP A 153 -2.80 15.56 -23.32
N ARG A 154 -1.99 16.27 -22.51
CA ARG A 154 -0.54 16.19 -22.61
C ARG A 154 -0.03 14.77 -22.37
N LEU A 155 -0.56 14.09 -21.37
CA LEU A 155 -0.17 12.71 -21.05
C LEU A 155 -0.63 11.73 -22.13
N LYS A 156 -1.83 11.89 -22.69
CA LYS A 156 -2.31 11.11 -23.83
C LYS A 156 -1.42 11.29 -25.05
N ALA A 157 -1.07 12.53 -25.39
CA ALA A 157 -0.18 12.82 -26.52
C ALA A 157 1.23 12.20 -26.40
N LEU A 158 1.73 12.01 -25.17
CA LEU A 158 2.97 11.26 -24.94
C LEU A 158 2.82 9.77 -25.27
N HIS A 159 1.72 9.16 -24.88
CA HIS A 159 1.42 7.75 -25.16
C HIS A 159 1.08 7.48 -26.63
N GLU A 160 0.48 8.43 -27.33
CA GLU A 160 0.21 8.32 -28.77
C GLU A 160 1.49 8.27 -29.61
N LYS A 161 2.54 8.96 -29.16
CA LYS A 161 3.85 8.94 -29.86
C LYS A 161 4.60 7.62 -29.63
N ASP A 162 4.47 7.05 -28.46
CA ASP A 162 5.08 5.77 -28.10
C ASP A 162 4.22 5.11 -27.00
N GLN A 163 3.58 4.00 -27.32
CA GLN A 163 2.72 3.22 -26.41
C GLN A 163 3.46 2.79 -25.12
N TYR A 164 4.79 2.67 -25.17
CA TYR A 164 5.63 2.30 -24.04
C TYR A 164 6.33 3.50 -23.39
N ALA A 165 6.03 4.73 -23.84
CA ALA A 165 6.63 5.94 -23.29
C ALA A 165 6.32 6.06 -21.79
N LYS A 166 7.37 6.19 -21.00
CA LYS A 166 7.24 6.55 -19.59
C LYS A 166 6.96 8.05 -19.49
N TYR A 167 6.30 8.44 -18.42
CA TYR A 167 6.13 9.85 -18.10
C TYR A 167 7.50 10.57 -18.09
N ASP A 168 7.60 11.68 -18.85
CA ASP A 168 8.84 12.42 -19.10
C ASP A 168 9.35 13.25 -17.91
N ARG A 169 8.69 13.16 -16.76
CA ARG A 169 9.04 13.87 -15.53
C ARG A 169 9.06 15.41 -15.65
N HIS A 170 8.31 15.96 -16.61
CA HIS A 170 8.27 17.37 -16.96
C HIS A 170 8.22 18.33 -15.75
N CYS A 171 7.37 18.04 -14.76
CA CYS A 171 7.20 18.90 -13.59
C CYS A 171 8.16 18.59 -12.44
N ARG A 172 9.05 17.59 -12.56
CA ARG A 172 9.90 17.12 -11.46
C ARG A 172 10.87 18.18 -10.92
N ASN A 173 11.32 19.06 -11.80
CA ASN A 173 12.36 20.06 -11.51
C ASN A 173 11.83 21.51 -11.55
N LEU A 174 10.52 21.72 -11.43
CA LEU A 174 9.95 23.06 -11.31
C LEU A 174 10.53 23.78 -10.07
N SER A 175 10.82 25.06 -10.22
CA SER A 175 11.25 25.89 -9.11
C SER A 175 10.13 26.10 -8.10
N LYS A 176 10.48 26.48 -6.86
CA LYS A 176 9.49 26.78 -5.82
C LYS A 176 8.54 27.90 -6.25
N ASP A 177 9.05 28.92 -6.95
CA ASP A 177 8.26 30.06 -7.41
C ASP A 177 7.25 29.65 -8.49
N GLU A 178 7.65 28.79 -9.44
CA GLU A 178 6.75 28.23 -10.44
C GLU A 178 5.64 27.39 -9.80
N ILE A 179 6.00 26.54 -8.84
CA ILE A 179 5.02 25.71 -8.10
C ILE A 179 4.03 26.63 -7.36
N GLN A 180 4.51 27.64 -6.62
CA GLN A 180 3.64 28.55 -5.89
C GLN A 180 2.73 29.36 -6.81
N LYS A 181 3.22 29.81 -7.96
CA LYS A 181 2.42 30.49 -8.97
C LYS A 181 1.29 29.60 -9.49
N GLN A 182 1.58 28.33 -9.79
CA GLN A 182 0.58 27.36 -10.26
C GLN A 182 -0.45 27.04 -9.19
N LEU A 183 -0.02 26.84 -7.94
CA LEU A 183 -0.92 26.59 -6.81
C LEU A 183 -1.81 27.80 -6.53
N ALA A 184 -1.25 29.01 -6.54
CA ALA A 184 -2.00 30.26 -6.33
C ALA A 184 -3.04 30.53 -7.42
N SER A 185 -2.79 30.07 -8.65
CA SER A 185 -3.77 30.15 -9.74
C SER A 185 -4.88 29.09 -9.66
N GLY A 186 -4.84 28.17 -8.69
CA GLY A 186 -5.78 27.06 -8.58
C GLY A 186 -5.60 25.99 -9.66
N ALA A 187 -4.42 25.89 -10.28
CA ALA A 187 -4.16 24.91 -11.36
C ALA A 187 -4.38 23.48 -10.86
N PRO A 188 -5.14 22.64 -11.60
CA PRO A 188 -5.28 21.22 -11.28
C PRO A 188 -3.93 20.53 -11.22
N HIS A 189 -3.72 19.69 -10.22
CA HIS A 189 -2.45 19.03 -10.05
C HIS A 189 -2.61 17.66 -9.37
N VAL A 190 -1.58 16.84 -9.52
CA VAL A 190 -1.40 15.59 -8.77
C VAL A 190 -0.04 15.58 -8.08
N LEU A 191 0.09 14.81 -7.00
CA LEU A 191 1.38 14.56 -6.36
C LEU A 191 1.99 13.28 -6.93
N ARG A 192 3.24 13.35 -7.39
CA ARG A 192 3.98 12.21 -7.92
C ARG A 192 5.18 11.88 -7.05
N ALA A 193 5.33 10.59 -6.70
CA ALA A 193 6.53 10.11 -6.04
C ALA A 193 7.78 10.25 -6.94
N LYS A 194 8.93 10.56 -6.35
CA LYS A 194 10.24 10.57 -7.02
C LYS A 194 10.86 9.17 -7.02
N LEU A 195 10.35 8.32 -7.89
CA LEU A 195 10.90 6.99 -8.14
C LEU A 195 12.04 7.05 -9.16
#